data_e506eedc76e65e53622b54422038dadb
#
_entry.id   e506eedc76e65e53622b54422038dadb
#
_cell.length_a   1.000
_cell.length_b   1.000
_cell.length_c   1.000
_cell.angle_alpha   90.00
_cell.angle_beta   90.00
_cell.angle_gamma   90.00
#
_symmetry.space_group_name_H-M   'P 1'
#
loop_
_entity.id
_entity.type
_entity.pdbx_description
1 polymer ?
#
loop_
_entity_poly.entity_id
_entity_poly.type
_entity_poly.pdbx_seq_one_letter_code
_entity_poly.pdbx_strand_id
1 'polypeptide(L)'
;RHVALKVMTPEIAANPDVSTRFTQEALVLGRLDHPHIVPIHDLGVDAQGRNYYAMKFVRGTTLKEVLHGLRKGQSTTVDRYPLARLLDIFGKTCDAVAYAHSKGIFHRDLKPANIMIGEFGEVLVMDWGIAKILSQTEKAPDSYPPTGTTEGTRYGTVMGTPSFMAPEQAEGRLDAINERTDIYSLGAILYNILALRPPITGSSADAEVMERIKTGRITPPTQRAQNSRDTDVLLHCPDHQVPEALSAVAMQALALEPRGRYADVHSLQRDVSAYTAGYAPAAE
;
A
#
# COMPACT_ATOMS: atom_id res chain seq x y z
N ARG A 1 -15.82 -14.50 -19.61
CA ARG A 1 -14.66 -14.12 -18.80
C ARG A 1 -15.09 -14.01 -17.33
N HIS A 2 -14.25 -14.46 -16.40
CA HIS A 2 -14.47 -14.19 -14.98
C HIS A 2 -14.05 -12.75 -14.68
N VAL A 3 -14.88 -12.02 -13.92
CA VAL A 3 -14.60 -10.67 -13.45
C VAL A 3 -14.78 -10.61 -11.94
N ALA A 4 -14.08 -9.71 -11.28
CA ALA A 4 -14.33 -9.34 -9.89
C ALA A 4 -15.25 -8.12 -9.86
N LEU A 5 -16.26 -8.14 -8.99
CA LEU A 5 -17.18 -7.03 -8.83
C LEU A 5 -16.92 -6.35 -7.48
N LYS A 6 -16.72 -5.04 -7.51
CA LYS A 6 -16.79 -4.19 -6.32
C LYS A 6 -18.16 -3.53 -6.32
N VAL A 7 -19.00 -3.91 -5.36
CA VAL A 7 -20.38 -3.45 -5.26
C VAL A 7 -20.53 -2.58 -4.03
N MET A 8 -21.23 -1.47 -4.17
CA MET A 8 -21.56 -0.59 -3.06
C MET A 8 -22.61 -1.23 -2.17
N THR A 9 -22.40 -1.25 -0.84
CA THR A 9 -23.43 -1.77 0.07
C THR A 9 -24.61 -0.80 0.16
N PRO A 10 -25.85 -1.28 0.46
CA PRO A 10 -27.04 -0.42 0.51
C PRO A 10 -26.91 0.73 1.51
N GLU A 11 -26.26 0.48 2.65
CA GLU A 11 -26.07 1.48 3.71
C GLU A 11 -25.17 2.65 3.22
N ILE A 12 -24.18 2.33 2.39
CA ILE A 12 -23.26 3.29 1.81
C ILE A 12 -23.90 3.99 0.61
N ALA A 13 -24.69 3.27 -0.20
CA ALA A 13 -25.38 3.80 -1.38
C ALA A 13 -26.46 4.86 -1.02
N ALA A 14 -26.97 4.84 0.21
CA ALA A 14 -27.92 5.82 0.70
C ALA A 14 -27.35 7.25 0.78
N ASN A 15 -26.01 7.41 0.76
CA ASN A 15 -25.35 8.71 0.73
C ASN A 15 -24.97 9.07 -0.72
N PRO A 16 -25.62 10.11 -1.34
CA PRO A 16 -25.37 10.51 -2.73
C PRO A 16 -23.92 10.91 -2.99
N ASP A 17 -23.24 11.53 -2.01
CA ASP A 17 -21.86 11.98 -2.16
C ASP A 17 -20.91 10.78 -2.25
N VAL A 18 -21.14 9.74 -1.45
CA VAL A 18 -20.35 8.50 -1.49
C VAL A 18 -20.58 7.76 -2.80
N SER A 19 -21.82 7.76 -3.30
CA SER A 19 -22.17 7.17 -4.60
C SER A 19 -21.44 7.87 -5.76
N THR A 20 -21.44 9.20 -5.75
CA THR A 20 -20.71 10.00 -6.74
C THR A 20 -19.21 9.72 -6.69
N ARG A 21 -18.63 9.62 -5.52
CA ARG A 21 -17.20 9.32 -5.28
C ARG A 21 -16.80 7.94 -5.81
N PHE A 22 -17.62 6.93 -5.54
CA PHE A 22 -17.41 5.57 -6.03
C PHE A 22 -17.38 5.54 -7.56
N THR A 23 -18.30 6.24 -8.20
CA THR A 23 -18.37 6.36 -9.65
C THR A 23 -17.14 7.10 -10.20
N GLN A 24 -16.73 8.20 -9.57
CA GLN A 24 -15.53 8.95 -9.94
C GLN A 24 -14.25 8.11 -9.80
N GLU A 25 -14.14 7.31 -8.72
CA GLU A 25 -13.03 6.34 -8.54
C GLU A 25 -12.95 5.40 -9.74
N ALA A 26 -14.06 4.76 -10.11
CA ALA A 26 -14.08 3.84 -11.23
C ALA A 26 -13.73 4.52 -12.56
N LEU A 27 -14.21 5.74 -12.81
CA LEU A 27 -13.89 6.51 -14.03
C LEU A 27 -12.42 6.90 -14.10
N VAL A 28 -11.82 7.28 -12.98
CA VAL A 28 -10.39 7.62 -12.91
C VAL A 28 -9.54 6.37 -13.14
N LEU A 29 -9.88 5.25 -12.49
CA LEU A 29 -9.19 3.97 -12.68
C LEU A 29 -9.33 3.44 -14.12
N GLY A 30 -10.48 3.63 -14.74
CA GLY A 30 -10.71 3.26 -16.15
C GLY A 30 -9.83 4.02 -17.16
N ARG A 31 -9.20 5.14 -16.74
CA ARG A 31 -8.23 5.90 -17.56
C ARG A 31 -6.79 5.44 -17.37
N LEU A 32 -6.52 4.59 -16.37
CA LEU A 32 -5.19 4.07 -16.11
C LEU A 32 -4.98 2.76 -16.91
N ASP A 33 -4.33 2.88 -18.05
CA ASP A 33 -3.94 1.73 -18.89
C ASP A 33 -2.46 1.43 -18.67
N HIS A 34 -2.18 0.44 -17.81
CA HIS A 34 -0.83 0.03 -17.47
C HIS A 34 -0.79 -1.46 -17.08
N PRO A 35 0.24 -2.24 -17.51
CA PRO A 35 0.29 -3.69 -17.26
C PRO A 35 0.27 -4.09 -15.79
N HIS A 36 0.65 -3.18 -14.88
CA HIS A 36 0.70 -3.41 -13.44
C HIS A 36 -0.42 -2.69 -12.66
N ILE A 37 -1.46 -2.21 -13.35
CA ILE A 37 -2.68 -1.67 -12.73
C ILE A 37 -3.84 -2.60 -13.10
N VAL A 38 -4.70 -2.94 -12.12
CA VAL A 38 -5.86 -3.77 -12.42
C VAL A 38 -6.81 -3.03 -13.37
N PRO A 39 -7.12 -3.57 -14.55
CA PRO A 39 -8.02 -2.89 -15.49
C PRO A 39 -9.47 -2.97 -15.02
N ILE A 40 -10.18 -1.84 -15.12
CA ILE A 40 -11.63 -1.76 -14.98
C ILE A 40 -12.24 -2.11 -16.34
N HIS A 41 -13.23 -2.99 -16.34
CA HIS A 41 -13.90 -3.47 -17.55
C HIS A 41 -15.25 -2.82 -17.76
N ASP A 42 -15.96 -2.51 -16.68
CA ASP A 42 -17.33 -2.00 -16.74
C ASP A 42 -17.69 -1.25 -15.45
N LEU A 43 -18.63 -0.31 -15.57
CA LEU A 43 -19.21 0.45 -14.48
C LEU A 43 -20.72 0.50 -14.69
N GLY A 44 -21.50 0.20 -13.67
CA GLY A 44 -22.94 0.17 -13.80
C GLY A 44 -23.71 0.21 -12.49
N VAL A 45 -25.01 0.00 -12.63
CA VAL A 45 -25.96 -0.13 -11.52
C VAL A 45 -26.60 -1.50 -11.63
N ASP A 46 -26.65 -2.26 -10.56
CA ASP A 46 -27.26 -3.58 -10.55
C ASP A 46 -28.81 -3.52 -10.45
N ALA A 47 -29.45 -4.68 -10.51
CA ALA A 47 -30.91 -4.79 -10.44
C ALA A 47 -31.49 -4.30 -9.11
N GLN A 48 -30.69 -4.13 -8.07
CA GLN A 48 -31.05 -3.59 -6.77
C GLN A 48 -30.75 -2.09 -6.63
N GLY A 49 -30.32 -1.42 -7.72
CA GLY A 49 -29.99 0.01 -7.73
C GLY A 49 -28.63 0.33 -7.10
N ARG A 50 -27.74 -0.66 -6.90
CA ARG A 50 -26.42 -0.46 -6.30
C ARG A 50 -25.38 -0.22 -7.37
N ASN A 51 -24.56 0.82 -7.21
CA ASN A 51 -23.41 1.05 -8.08
C ASN A 51 -22.38 -0.08 -7.91
N TYR A 52 -21.84 -0.53 -9.04
CA TYR A 52 -20.74 -1.49 -9.10
C TYR A 52 -19.74 -1.10 -10.18
N TYR A 53 -18.51 -1.59 -10.04
CA TYR A 53 -17.64 -1.72 -11.18
C TYR A 53 -17.04 -3.13 -11.26
N ALA A 54 -16.84 -3.57 -12.51
CA ALA A 54 -16.23 -4.85 -12.84
C ALA A 54 -14.76 -4.64 -13.18
N MET A 55 -13.89 -5.46 -12.64
CA MET A 55 -12.46 -5.43 -12.90
C MET A 55 -11.93 -6.83 -13.24
N LYS A 56 -10.72 -6.90 -13.78
CA LYS A 56 -10.06 -8.17 -14.04
C LYS A 56 -10.04 -9.03 -12.77
N PHE A 57 -10.57 -10.24 -12.87
CA PHE A 57 -10.39 -11.24 -11.81
C PHE A 57 -8.98 -11.81 -11.89
N VAL A 58 -8.19 -11.63 -10.83
CA VAL A 58 -6.81 -12.11 -10.74
C VAL A 58 -6.78 -13.33 -9.84
N ARG A 59 -6.37 -14.47 -10.40
CA ARG A 59 -6.05 -15.66 -9.61
C ARG A 59 -4.63 -15.54 -9.12
N GLY A 60 -4.42 -15.67 -7.80
CA GLY A 60 -3.09 -15.52 -7.24
C GLY A 60 -3.13 -15.25 -5.74
N THR A 61 -2.10 -14.61 -5.26
CA THR A 61 -1.91 -14.28 -3.84
C THR A 61 -1.53 -12.82 -3.68
N THR A 62 -1.86 -12.21 -2.55
CA THR A 62 -1.41 -10.86 -2.22
C THR A 62 0.03 -10.87 -1.71
N LEU A 63 0.74 -9.75 -1.88
CA LEU A 63 2.06 -9.58 -1.25
C LEU A 63 1.97 -9.74 0.28
N LYS A 64 0.85 -9.34 0.91
CA LYS A 64 0.60 -9.56 2.35
C LYS A 64 0.66 -11.04 2.72
N GLU A 65 0.01 -11.91 1.95
CA GLU A 65 0.00 -13.35 2.19
C GLU A 65 1.38 -13.97 1.96
N VAL A 66 2.11 -13.52 0.93
CA VAL A 66 3.49 -13.94 0.68
C VAL A 66 4.39 -13.59 1.87
N LEU A 67 4.38 -12.32 2.32
CA LEU A 67 5.18 -11.88 3.47
C LEU A 67 4.80 -12.63 4.76
N HIS A 68 3.51 -12.96 4.94
CA HIS A 68 3.07 -13.77 6.06
C HIS A 68 3.59 -15.21 5.99
N GLY A 69 3.58 -15.84 4.80
CA GLY A 69 4.14 -17.18 4.58
C GLY A 69 5.65 -17.23 4.83
N LEU A 70 6.39 -16.21 4.34
CA LEU A 70 7.83 -16.06 4.60
C LEU A 70 8.13 -15.94 6.09
N ARG A 71 7.37 -15.11 6.79
CA ARG A 71 7.51 -14.92 8.24
C ARG A 71 7.26 -16.21 9.02
N LYS A 72 6.37 -17.09 8.52
CA LYS A 72 6.11 -18.40 9.11
C LYS A 72 7.14 -19.47 8.70
N GLY A 73 8.13 -19.12 7.88
CA GLY A 73 9.13 -20.08 7.39
C GLY A 73 8.54 -21.18 6.51
N GLN A 74 7.42 -20.92 5.80
CA GLN A 74 6.83 -21.88 4.89
C GLN A 74 7.79 -22.17 3.74
N SER A 75 8.34 -23.38 3.65
CA SER A 75 9.39 -23.76 2.69
C SER A 75 9.00 -23.43 1.25
N THR A 76 7.80 -23.79 0.81
CA THR A 76 7.31 -23.48 -0.54
C THR A 76 7.25 -21.99 -0.84
N THR A 77 7.00 -21.15 0.17
CA THR A 77 6.98 -19.69 0.02
C THR A 77 8.40 -19.13 -0.02
N VAL A 78 9.30 -19.64 0.82
CA VAL A 78 10.72 -19.25 0.85
C VAL A 78 11.39 -19.56 -0.48
N ASP A 79 11.22 -20.77 -1.00
CA ASP A 79 11.80 -21.19 -2.29
C ASP A 79 11.27 -20.35 -3.46
N ARG A 80 9.99 -19.98 -3.40
CA ARG A 80 9.31 -19.24 -4.47
C ARG A 80 9.60 -17.74 -4.45
N TYR A 81 9.87 -17.15 -3.28
CA TYR A 81 9.98 -15.71 -3.09
C TYR A 81 11.29 -15.28 -2.39
N PRO A 82 12.47 -15.56 -2.99
CA PRO A 82 13.73 -14.98 -2.53
C PRO A 82 13.69 -13.44 -2.68
N LEU A 83 14.58 -12.73 -1.98
CA LEU A 83 14.62 -11.26 -1.97
C LEU A 83 14.63 -10.66 -3.39
N ALA A 84 15.42 -11.20 -4.30
CA ALA A 84 15.48 -10.71 -5.68
C ALA A 84 14.11 -10.70 -6.37
N ARG A 85 13.28 -11.73 -6.16
CA ARG A 85 11.91 -11.78 -6.70
C ARG A 85 10.98 -10.79 -6.02
N LEU A 86 11.13 -10.58 -4.72
CA LEU A 86 10.35 -9.57 -3.98
C LEU A 86 10.71 -8.16 -4.45
N LEU A 87 11.96 -7.88 -4.77
CA LEU A 87 12.41 -6.61 -5.33
C LEU A 87 11.90 -6.40 -6.78
N ASP A 88 11.79 -7.47 -7.59
CA ASP A 88 11.14 -7.40 -8.91
C ASP A 88 9.65 -7.03 -8.77
N ILE A 89 8.94 -7.67 -7.83
CA ILE A 89 7.52 -7.32 -7.52
C ILE A 89 7.42 -5.87 -7.06
N PHE A 90 8.33 -5.41 -6.22
CA PHE A 90 8.40 -4.03 -5.77
C PHE A 90 8.65 -3.06 -6.93
N GLY A 91 9.58 -3.37 -7.84
CA GLY A 91 9.86 -2.58 -9.03
C GLY A 91 8.63 -2.41 -9.93
N LYS A 92 7.91 -3.51 -10.21
CA LYS A 92 6.65 -3.48 -10.96
C LYS A 92 5.56 -2.66 -10.27
N THR A 93 5.54 -2.66 -8.93
CA THR A 93 4.65 -1.80 -8.15
C THR A 93 5.04 -0.33 -8.32
N CYS A 94 6.34 -0.02 -8.30
CA CYS A 94 6.83 1.33 -8.58
C CYS A 94 6.44 1.81 -9.98
N ASP A 95 6.55 0.96 -11.02
CA ASP A 95 6.14 1.29 -12.39
C ASP A 95 4.67 1.71 -12.45
N ALA A 96 3.77 0.96 -11.79
CA ALA A 96 2.35 1.28 -11.70
C ALA A 96 2.10 2.64 -11.03
N VAL A 97 2.78 2.89 -9.90
CA VAL A 97 2.60 4.13 -9.13
C VAL A 97 3.18 5.33 -9.87
N ALA A 98 4.36 5.19 -10.48
CA ALA A 98 4.99 6.25 -11.27
C ALA A 98 4.11 6.64 -12.48
N TYR A 99 3.53 5.64 -13.17
CA TYR A 99 2.60 5.89 -14.26
C TYR A 99 1.37 6.68 -13.79
N ALA A 100 0.75 6.29 -12.68
CA ALA A 100 -0.40 7.01 -12.14
C ALA A 100 -0.03 8.45 -11.72
N HIS A 101 1.14 8.64 -11.10
CA HIS A 101 1.66 9.97 -10.75
C HIS A 101 1.84 10.86 -11.98
N SER A 102 2.28 10.31 -13.13
CA SER A 102 2.38 11.06 -14.39
C SER A 102 1.01 11.55 -14.91
N LYS A 103 -0.09 10.97 -14.43
CA LYS A 103 -1.48 11.38 -14.71
C LYS A 103 -2.09 12.23 -13.58
N GLY A 104 -1.29 12.62 -12.57
CA GLY A 104 -1.76 13.36 -11.41
C GLY A 104 -2.63 12.54 -10.44
N ILE A 105 -2.55 11.20 -10.51
CA ILE A 105 -3.34 10.29 -9.69
C ILE A 105 -2.45 9.67 -8.62
N PHE A 106 -2.82 9.85 -7.33
CA PHE A 106 -2.13 9.29 -6.18
C PHE A 106 -2.92 8.13 -5.60
N HIS A 107 -2.24 7.07 -5.16
CA HIS A 107 -2.89 5.85 -4.65
C HIS A 107 -3.47 6.03 -3.25
N ARG A 108 -2.69 6.63 -2.33
CA ARG A 108 -3.07 7.02 -0.94
C ARG A 108 -3.42 5.88 0.03
N ASP A 109 -3.44 4.63 -0.42
CA ASP A 109 -3.65 3.44 0.41
C ASP A 109 -2.76 2.27 -0.05
N LEU A 110 -1.51 2.58 -0.44
CA LEU A 110 -0.54 1.55 -0.80
C LEU A 110 -0.19 0.69 0.41
N LYS A 111 -0.34 -0.62 0.24
CA LYS A 111 -0.03 -1.63 1.25
C LYS A 111 0.11 -3.01 0.58
N PRO A 112 0.78 -3.98 1.20
CA PRO A 112 0.97 -5.31 0.62
C PRO A 112 -0.34 -6.05 0.28
N ALA A 113 -1.45 -5.74 0.94
CA ALA A 113 -2.76 -6.31 0.63
C ALA A 113 -3.33 -5.84 -0.71
N ASN A 114 -2.89 -4.66 -1.20
CA ASN A 114 -3.34 -4.07 -2.46
C ASN A 114 -2.40 -4.38 -3.64
N ILE A 115 -1.43 -5.29 -3.44
CA ILE A 115 -0.51 -5.77 -4.49
C ILE A 115 -0.78 -7.24 -4.70
N MET A 116 -1.35 -7.58 -5.86
CA MET A 116 -1.69 -8.95 -6.24
C MET A 116 -0.60 -9.54 -7.13
N ILE A 117 -0.22 -10.77 -6.84
CA ILE A 117 0.74 -11.56 -7.61
C ILE A 117 -0.03 -12.72 -8.22
N GLY A 118 -0.20 -12.70 -9.55
CA GLY A 118 -0.92 -13.73 -10.28
C GLY A 118 -0.15 -15.04 -10.41
N GLU A 119 -0.87 -16.08 -10.83
CA GLU A 119 -0.32 -17.43 -11.00
C GLU A 119 0.84 -17.50 -11.99
N PHE A 120 0.85 -16.63 -13.01
CA PHE A 120 1.88 -16.54 -14.05
C PHE A 120 2.93 -15.45 -13.76
N GLY A 121 2.93 -14.85 -12.56
CA GLY A 121 3.92 -13.87 -12.14
C GLY A 121 3.58 -12.42 -12.51
N GLU A 122 2.36 -12.16 -13.01
CA GLU A 122 1.89 -10.79 -13.16
C GLU A 122 1.75 -10.11 -11.78
N VAL A 123 2.07 -8.82 -11.73
CA VAL A 123 1.92 -7.99 -10.53
C VAL A 123 0.91 -6.90 -10.85
N LEU A 124 -0.13 -6.77 -10.01
CA LEU A 124 -1.20 -5.80 -10.24
C LEU A 124 -1.47 -5.02 -8.95
N VAL A 125 -1.43 -3.70 -9.05
CA VAL A 125 -1.83 -2.77 -7.98
C VAL A 125 -3.33 -2.56 -8.08
N MET A 126 -4.02 -2.71 -6.93
CA MET A 126 -5.46 -2.67 -6.80
C MET A 126 -5.89 -1.65 -5.75
N ASP A 127 -7.20 -1.38 -5.65
CA ASP A 127 -7.83 -0.58 -4.59
C ASP A 127 -7.20 0.81 -4.40
N TRP A 128 -7.22 1.60 -5.45
CA TRP A 128 -6.79 3.01 -5.44
C TRP A 128 -7.70 3.83 -4.53
N GLY A 129 -7.11 4.45 -3.50
CA GLY A 129 -7.86 5.14 -2.44
C GLY A 129 -8.44 6.50 -2.83
N ILE A 130 -8.96 6.66 -4.05
CA ILE A 130 -9.50 7.92 -4.58
C ILE A 130 -10.72 8.36 -3.75
N ALA A 131 -11.56 7.42 -3.32
CA ALA A 131 -12.72 7.69 -2.47
C ALA A 131 -12.35 8.29 -1.10
N LYS A 132 -11.13 8.05 -0.61
CA LYS A 132 -10.63 8.59 0.67
C LYS A 132 -10.45 10.11 0.65
N ILE A 133 -10.17 10.71 -0.50
CA ILE A 133 -9.95 12.16 -0.64
C ILE A 133 -11.24 12.93 -0.37
N LEU A 134 -12.30 12.41 -0.93
CA LEU A 134 -13.57 13.11 -0.97
C LEU A 134 -14.30 13.00 0.38
N SER A 135 -14.05 11.95 1.18
CA SER A 135 -14.63 11.79 2.52
C SER A 135 -14.02 12.72 3.58
N GLN A 136 -12.86 13.30 3.32
CA GLN A 136 -12.14 14.14 4.27
C GLN A 136 -12.35 15.64 4.04
N THR A 137 -12.86 16.05 2.87
CA THR A 137 -13.08 17.47 2.53
C THR A 137 -14.39 18.06 3.08
N GLU A 138 -15.31 17.22 3.56
CA GLU A 138 -16.54 17.68 4.16
C GLU A 138 -16.62 17.28 5.65
N LYS A 139 -16.83 18.27 6.54
CA LYS A 139 -17.14 18.01 7.94
C LYS A 139 -18.40 17.15 8.02
N ALA A 140 -18.24 15.90 8.49
CA ALA A 140 -19.36 15.01 8.71
C ALA A 140 -20.35 15.59 9.73
N PRO A 141 -21.69 15.48 9.50
CA PRO A 141 -22.66 15.73 10.55
C PRO A 141 -22.54 14.66 11.65
N ASP A 142 -22.64 15.09 12.89
CA ASP A 142 -22.41 14.33 14.15
C ASP A 142 -23.40 13.18 14.46
N SER A 143 -24.03 12.54 13.48
CA SER A 143 -25.08 11.57 13.77
C SER A 143 -25.07 10.32 12.90
N TYR A 144 -24.27 9.29 13.29
CA TYR A 144 -24.62 7.90 12.98
C TYR A 144 -24.05 6.94 14.05
N PRO A 145 -24.89 6.03 14.62
CA PRO A 145 -24.44 5.03 15.59
C PRO A 145 -23.70 3.87 14.92
N PRO A 146 -22.81 3.18 15.66
CA PRO A 146 -22.01 2.09 15.12
C PRO A 146 -22.80 0.78 15.11
N THR A 147 -23.07 0.21 13.94
CA THR A 147 -23.60 -1.14 13.84
C THR A 147 -22.73 -1.99 12.90
N GLY A 148 -22.27 -3.13 13.43
CA GLY A 148 -21.94 -4.31 12.64
C GLY A 148 -20.48 -4.49 12.22
N THR A 149 -19.95 -5.57 12.72
CA THR A 149 -18.71 -6.30 12.39
C THR A 149 -18.50 -6.50 10.89
N THR A 150 -17.73 -5.64 10.31
CA THR A 150 -16.82 -5.85 9.17
C THR A 150 -15.71 -4.82 9.34
N GLU A 151 -14.48 -5.10 8.94
CA GLU A 151 -13.37 -4.12 8.96
C GLU A 151 -13.63 -2.95 7.99
N GLY A 152 -14.81 -2.36 8.10
CA GLY A 152 -15.38 -1.29 7.32
C GLY A 152 -15.36 0.01 8.13
N THR A 153 -14.81 0.94 7.61
CA THR A 153 -14.54 2.33 7.84
C THR A 153 -15.61 3.07 8.64
N ARG A 154 -15.29 3.49 9.85
CA ARG A 154 -16.02 4.55 10.58
C ARG A 154 -15.70 5.89 9.93
N TYR A 155 -16.72 6.64 9.56
CA TYR A 155 -16.63 8.07 9.20
C TYR A 155 -15.97 8.84 10.36
N GLY A 156 -14.92 9.60 10.07
CA GLY A 156 -14.17 10.38 11.07
C GLY A 156 -13.01 9.68 11.75
N THR A 157 -12.79 8.36 11.49
CA THR A 157 -11.60 7.66 11.93
C THR A 157 -10.53 7.71 10.81
N VAL A 158 -9.30 7.93 11.20
CA VAL A 158 -8.12 7.84 10.30
C VAL A 158 -8.14 6.47 9.61
N MET A 159 -8.48 6.47 8.30
CA MET A 159 -8.80 5.29 7.52
C MET A 159 -7.56 4.76 6.83
N GLY A 160 -7.12 3.58 7.21
CA GLY A 160 -6.01 2.85 6.59
C GLY A 160 -5.42 1.86 7.58
N THR A 161 -4.62 0.91 7.09
CA THR A 161 -3.75 0.14 7.96
C THR A 161 -2.64 1.08 8.40
N PRO A 162 -2.56 1.53 9.67
CA PRO A 162 -1.67 2.60 10.10
C PRO A 162 -0.20 2.31 9.79
N SER A 163 0.15 1.05 9.69
CA SER A 163 1.49 0.57 9.40
C SER A 163 2.14 1.08 8.10
N PHE A 164 1.33 1.54 7.14
CA PHE A 164 1.79 2.02 5.82
C PHE A 164 1.39 3.47 5.56
N MET A 165 0.75 4.12 6.54
CA MET A 165 0.23 5.47 6.44
C MET A 165 1.34 6.50 6.63
N ALA A 166 1.38 7.51 5.77
CA ALA A 166 2.31 8.62 5.90
C ALA A 166 1.91 9.59 7.05
N PRO A 167 2.88 10.28 7.68
CA PRO A 167 2.62 11.22 8.77
C PRO A 167 1.56 12.27 8.45
N GLU A 168 1.61 12.88 7.27
CA GLU A 168 0.65 13.89 6.82
C GLU A 168 -0.78 13.34 6.69
N GLN A 169 -0.93 12.06 6.36
CA GLN A 169 -2.23 11.39 6.37
C GLN A 169 -2.74 11.15 7.80
N ALA A 170 -1.85 10.73 8.71
CA ALA A 170 -2.17 10.51 10.11
C ALA A 170 -2.55 11.81 10.84
N GLU A 171 -2.03 12.94 10.38
CA GLU A 171 -2.35 14.28 10.88
C GLU A 171 -3.61 14.87 10.22
N GLY A 172 -4.16 14.21 9.19
CA GLY A 172 -5.31 14.72 8.44
C GLY A 172 -5.00 15.96 7.58
N ARG A 173 -3.73 16.21 7.26
CA ARG A 173 -3.30 17.33 6.39
C ARG A 173 -3.53 16.99 4.92
N LEU A 174 -4.73 17.21 4.43
CA LEU A 174 -5.16 16.83 3.07
C LEU A 174 -4.44 17.60 1.97
N ASP A 175 -4.14 18.87 2.22
CA ASP A 175 -3.40 19.78 1.37
C ASP A 175 -1.92 19.38 1.19
N ALA A 176 -1.38 18.60 2.14
CA ALA A 176 -0.02 18.08 2.08
C ALA A 176 0.11 16.76 1.31
N ILE A 177 -1.02 16.11 0.98
CA ILE A 177 -1.02 14.81 0.27
C ILE A 177 -0.61 15.02 -1.20
N ASN A 178 0.49 14.37 -1.58
CA ASN A 178 1.05 14.41 -2.92
C ASN A 178 1.76 13.08 -3.26
N GLU A 179 2.56 13.05 -4.32
CA GLU A 179 3.35 11.87 -4.74
C GLU A 179 4.25 11.32 -3.63
N ARG A 180 4.78 12.18 -2.75
CA ARG A 180 5.68 11.76 -1.67
C ARG A 180 4.95 11.01 -0.54
N THR A 181 3.64 11.13 -0.46
CA THR A 181 2.80 10.30 0.41
C THR A 181 2.82 8.84 -0.02
N ASP A 182 2.70 8.56 -1.32
CA ASP A 182 2.81 7.20 -1.86
C ASP A 182 4.25 6.66 -1.77
N ILE A 183 5.26 7.54 -1.92
CA ILE A 183 6.68 7.16 -1.72
C ILE A 183 6.92 6.68 -0.29
N TYR A 184 6.33 7.33 0.72
CA TYR A 184 6.39 6.84 2.10
C TYR A 184 5.78 5.44 2.23
N SER A 185 4.61 5.22 1.64
CA SER A 185 3.94 3.92 1.66
C SER A 185 4.74 2.84 0.92
N LEU A 186 5.40 3.18 -0.21
CA LEU A 186 6.36 2.31 -0.89
C LEU A 186 7.56 1.99 0.01
N GLY A 187 8.11 2.99 0.71
CA GLY A 187 9.16 2.77 1.73
C GLY A 187 8.72 1.80 2.82
N ALA A 188 7.47 1.92 3.30
CA ALA A 188 6.90 0.99 4.28
C ALA A 188 6.72 -0.44 3.72
N ILE A 189 6.39 -0.58 2.44
CA ILE A 189 6.32 -1.87 1.76
C ILE A 189 7.72 -2.48 1.61
N LEU A 190 8.72 -1.71 1.17
CA LEU A 190 10.10 -2.17 1.09
C LEU A 190 10.63 -2.59 2.46
N TYR A 191 10.38 -1.78 3.50
CA TYR A 191 10.68 -2.13 4.88
C TYR A 191 10.06 -3.48 5.28
N ASN A 192 8.77 -3.68 4.94
CA ASN A 192 8.06 -4.92 5.26
C ASN A 192 8.59 -6.13 4.47
N ILE A 193 9.06 -5.93 3.24
CA ILE A 193 9.77 -6.97 2.47
C ILE A 193 11.07 -7.36 3.18
N LEU A 194 11.85 -6.40 3.66
CA LEU A 194 13.15 -6.63 4.28
C LEU A 194 13.05 -7.27 5.67
N ALA A 195 12.15 -6.76 6.52
CA ALA A 195 12.04 -7.15 7.93
C ALA A 195 10.89 -8.14 8.21
N LEU A 196 10.11 -8.55 7.21
CA LEU A 196 8.87 -9.35 7.32
C LEU A 196 7.84 -8.80 8.33
N ARG A 197 8.03 -7.54 8.73
CA ARG A 197 7.16 -6.78 9.64
C ARG A 197 7.06 -5.34 9.14
N PRO A 198 5.92 -4.68 9.26
CA PRO A 198 5.80 -3.28 8.88
C PRO A 198 6.62 -2.37 9.82
N PRO A 199 6.97 -1.14 9.39
CA PRO A 199 7.75 -0.21 10.20
C PRO A 199 7.09 0.13 11.54
N ILE A 200 5.76 0.25 11.54
CA ILE A 200 4.96 0.50 12.73
C ILE A 200 3.88 -0.58 12.82
N THR A 201 3.71 -1.17 14.01
CA THR A 201 2.72 -2.22 14.30
C THR A 201 1.70 -1.71 15.31
N GLY A 202 0.44 -2.14 15.16
CA GLY A 202 -0.66 -1.79 16.05
C GLY A 202 -1.91 -1.36 15.28
N SER A 203 -2.95 -0.94 16.00
CA SER A 203 -4.23 -0.48 15.46
C SER A 203 -4.26 1.03 15.29
N SER A 204 -5.03 1.55 14.32
CA SER A 204 -5.29 2.98 14.21
C SER A 204 -6.10 3.56 15.37
N ALA A 205 -6.75 2.71 16.17
CA ALA A 205 -7.42 3.11 17.41
C ALA A 205 -6.44 3.30 18.59
N ASP A 206 -5.17 2.89 18.40
CA ASP A 206 -4.12 3.01 19.41
C ASP A 206 -3.43 4.37 19.26
N ALA A 207 -3.59 5.23 20.27
CA ALA A 207 -3.01 6.57 20.30
C ALA A 207 -1.48 6.53 20.21
N GLU A 208 -0.83 5.52 20.78
CA GLU A 208 0.63 5.36 20.71
C GLU A 208 1.09 5.08 19.26
N VAL A 209 0.34 4.25 18.53
CA VAL A 209 0.63 3.96 17.12
C VAL A 209 0.55 5.24 16.27
N MET A 210 -0.50 6.02 16.46
CA MET A 210 -0.69 7.29 15.76
C MET A 210 0.41 8.30 16.10
N GLU A 211 0.81 8.38 17.35
CA GLU A 211 1.91 9.25 17.79
C GLU A 211 3.25 8.81 17.19
N ARG A 212 3.52 7.50 17.09
CA ARG A 212 4.73 6.99 16.46
C ARG A 212 4.80 7.32 14.96
N ILE A 213 3.66 7.28 14.26
CA ILE A 213 3.57 7.69 12.84
C ILE A 213 3.92 9.17 12.74
N LYS A 214 3.25 10.03 13.53
CA LYS A 214 3.42 11.49 13.50
C LYS A 214 4.82 11.95 13.89
N THR A 215 5.51 11.19 14.75
CA THR A 215 6.87 11.52 15.21
C THR A 215 7.97 10.84 14.40
N GLY A 216 7.63 9.98 13.41
CA GLY A 216 8.60 9.28 12.57
C GLY A 216 9.52 8.33 13.35
N ARG A 217 9.10 7.82 14.51
CA ARG A 217 9.91 6.89 15.33
C ARG A 217 9.91 5.49 14.74
N ILE A 218 10.77 5.28 13.76
CA ILE A 218 10.93 4.01 13.05
C ILE A 218 12.33 3.45 13.31
N THR A 219 12.39 2.21 13.80
CA THR A 219 13.66 1.47 13.95
C THR A 219 14.07 0.97 12.57
N PRO A 220 15.33 1.14 12.13
CA PRO A 220 15.78 0.62 10.83
C PRO A 220 15.56 -0.90 10.68
N PRO A 221 15.30 -1.40 9.45
CA PRO A 221 15.09 -2.83 9.19
C PRO A 221 16.21 -3.73 9.73
N THR A 222 17.48 -3.32 9.58
CA THR A 222 18.65 -4.02 10.08
C THR A 222 18.64 -4.21 11.60
N GLN A 223 18.35 -3.15 12.34
CA GLN A 223 18.26 -3.19 13.80
C GLN A 223 17.05 -3.95 14.31
N ARG A 224 15.91 -3.85 13.59
CA ARG A 224 14.69 -4.54 13.97
C ARG A 224 14.82 -6.05 13.85
N ALA A 225 15.48 -6.54 12.82
CA ALA A 225 15.77 -7.96 12.63
C ALA A 225 16.64 -8.53 13.78
N GLN A 226 17.58 -7.74 14.30
CA GLN A 226 18.44 -8.14 15.41
C GLN A 226 17.74 -8.13 16.77
N ASN A 227 16.78 -7.24 16.98
CA ASN A 227 16.09 -7.02 18.27
C ASN A 227 14.80 -7.83 18.43
N SER A 228 14.38 -8.61 17.44
CA SER A 228 13.14 -9.38 17.56
C SER A 228 13.36 -10.57 18.51
N ARG A 229 12.57 -10.60 19.60
CA ARG A 229 12.52 -11.76 20.53
C ARG A 229 11.93 -13.01 19.88
N ASP A 230 11.17 -12.83 18.80
CA ASP A 230 10.76 -13.89 17.89
C ASP A 230 11.88 -14.07 16.87
N THR A 231 12.43 -15.25 16.81
CA THR A 231 13.43 -15.72 15.84
C THR A 231 12.86 -15.76 14.42
N ASP A 232 12.43 -14.62 13.87
CA ASP A 232 12.07 -14.52 12.47
C ASP A 232 13.38 -14.66 11.66
N VAL A 233 13.72 -15.88 11.28
CA VAL A 233 14.87 -16.12 10.40
C VAL A 233 14.51 -15.57 9.02
N LEU A 234 15.30 -14.62 8.53
CA LEU A 234 15.07 -13.98 7.23
C LEU A 234 15.55 -14.86 6.08
N LEU A 235 14.96 -16.06 5.95
CA LEU A 235 15.36 -17.09 4.97
C LEU A 235 15.34 -16.59 3.51
N HIS A 236 14.59 -15.54 3.22
CA HIS A 236 14.47 -14.93 1.90
C HIS A 236 15.58 -13.93 1.59
N CYS A 237 16.32 -13.46 2.61
CA CYS A 237 17.44 -12.54 2.47
C CYS A 237 18.78 -13.26 2.29
N PRO A 238 19.76 -12.69 1.56
CA PRO A 238 21.12 -13.18 1.53
C PRO A 238 21.69 -13.25 2.96
N ASP A 239 22.43 -14.33 3.25
CA ASP A 239 23.07 -14.57 4.56
C ASP A 239 22.09 -14.44 5.75
N HIS A 240 20.78 -14.52 5.49
CA HIS A 240 19.69 -14.34 6.46
C HIS A 240 19.71 -12.97 7.15
N GLN A 241 20.27 -11.95 6.50
CA GLN A 241 20.42 -10.60 7.01
C GLN A 241 19.76 -9.58 6.08
N VAL A 242 19.29 -8.48 6.67
CA VAL A 242 18.81 -7.35 5.90
C VAL A 242 20.02 -6.63 5.27
N PRO A 243 20.06 -6.44 3.94
CA PRO A 243 21.09 -5.64 3.30
C PRO A 243 21.06 -4.18 3.78
N GLU A 244 22.21 -3.64 4.24
CA GLU A 244 22.29 -2.27 4.76
C GLU A 244 21.89 -1.24 3.73
N ALA A 245 22.34 -1.39 2.50
CA ALA A 245 21.98 -0.51 1.39
C ALA A 245 20.45 -0.40 1.18
N LEU A 246 19.73 -1.53 1.18
CA LEU A 246 18.27 -1.51 1.06
C LEU A 246 17.56 -0.97 2.32
N SER A 247 18.17 -1.18 3.49
CA SER A 247 17.71 -0.56 4.74
C SER A 247 17.79 0.96 4.65
N ALA A 248 18.90 1.52 4.13
CA ALA A 248 19.07 2.96 3.90
C ALA A 248 18.00 3.50 2.92
N VAL A 249 17.78 2.81 1.79
CA VAL A 249 16.73 3.17 0.80
C VAL A 249 15.36 3.20 1.44
N ALA A 250 14.99 2.18 2.23
CA ALA A 250 13.71 2.15 2.91
C ALA A 250 13.56 3.31 3.90
N MET A 251 14.61 3.60 4.68
CA MET A 251 14.60 4.67 5.69
C MET A 251 14.54 6.06 5.06
N GLN A 252 15.20 6.29 3.92
CA GLN A 252 15.06 7.56 3.18
C GLN A 252 13.62 7.74 2.67
N ALA A 253 13.00 6.71 2.10
CA ALA A 253 11.59 6.79 1.67
C ALA A 253 10.64 7.06 2.85
N LEU A 254 10.98 6.58 4.06
CA LEU A 254 10.23 6.75 5.30
C LEU A 254 10.58 8.02 6.08
N ALA A 255 11.32 8.97 5.48
CA ALA A 255 11.62 10.22 6.15
C ALA A 255 10.34 10.93 6.61
N LEU A 256 10.37 11.48 7.84
CA LEU A 256 9.23 12.18 8.44
C LEU A 256 8.77 13.32 7.54
N GLU A 257 9.70 14.21 7.19
CA GLU A 257 9.43 15.33 6.32
C GLU A 257 9.37 14.88 4.85
N PRO A 258 8.30 15.22 4.10
CA PRO A 258 8.19 14.82 2.70
C PRO A 258 9.38 15.24 1.83
N ARG A 259 10.02 16.39 2.12
CA ARG A 259 11.21 16.88 1.38
C ARG A 259 12.45 16.02 1.60
N GLY A 260 12.52 15.25 2.70
CA GLY A 260 13.60 14.29 2.98
C GLY A 260 13.44 12.98 2.23
N ARG A 261 12.26 12.68 1.69
CA ARG A 261 11.97 11.49 0.88
C ARG A 261 12.53 11.66 -0.54
N TYR A 262 12.48 10.60 -1.33
CA TYR A 262 12.76 10.68 -2.77
C TYR A 262 11.88 11.74 -3.45
N ALA A 263 12.42 12.38 -4.50
CA ALA A 263 11.68 13.39 -5.26
C ALA A 263 10.50 12.78 -6.03
N ASP A 264 10.71 11.59 -6.58
CA ASP A 264 9.74 10.82 -7.37
C ASP A 264 9.96 9.32 -7.19
N VAL A 265 9.00 8.51 -7.67
CA VAL A 265 9.04 7.04 -7.56
C VAL A 265 10.18 6.44 -8.37
N HIS A 266 10.55 7.04 -9.52
CA HIS A 266 11.65 6.56 -10.35
C HIS A 266 13.00 6.67 -9.62
N SER A 267 13.18 7.71 -8.81
CA SER A 267 14.39 7.88 -8.00
C SER A 267 14.52 6.79 -6.93
N LEU A 268 13.43 6.45 -6.24
CA LEU A 268 13.38 5.31 -5.31
C LEU A 268 13.66 3.98 -6.04
N GLN A 269 13.02 3.77 -7.19
CA GLN A 269 13.18 2.55 -7.98
C GLN A 269 14.62 2.39 -8.50
N ARG A 270 15.28 3.48 -8.91
CA ARG A 270 16.69 3.45 -9.33
C ARG A 270 17.62 2.97 -8.23
N ASP A 271 17.43 3.41 -7.00
CA ASP A 271 18.25 2.98 -5.87
C ASP A 271 18.06 1.49 -5.57
N VAL A 272 16.81 0.99 -5.60
CA VAL A 272 16.55 -0.46 -5.48
C VAL A 272 17.18 -1.23 -6.64
N SER A 273 17.10 -0.71 -7.86
CA SER A 273 17.68 -1.33 -9.05
C SER A 273 19.23 -1.31 -9.01
N ALA A 274 19.85 -0.25 -8.48
CA ALA A 274 21.28 -0.18 -8.27
C ALA A 274 21.77 -1.33 -7.39
N TYR A 275 21.10 -1.57 -6.26
CA TYR A 275 21.41 -2.72 -5.39
C TYR A 275 21.28 -4.05 -6.15
N THR A 276 20.21 -4.28 -6.90
CA THR A 276 20.04 -5.55 -7.65
C THR A 276 21.07 -5.75 -8.75
N ALA A 277 21.64 -4.67 -9.29
CA ALA A 277 22.72 -4.69 -10.27
C ALA A 277 24.13 -4.73 -9.63
N GLY A 278 24.22 -4.76 -8.30
CA GLY A 278 25.49 -4.81 -7.57
C GLY A 278 26.20 -3.45 -7.40
N TYR A 279 25.45 -2.34 -7.56
CA TYR A 279 25.94 -0.99 -7.31
C TYR A 279 25.44 -0.44 -5.97
N ALA A 280 26.15 0.53 -5.40
CA ALA A 280 25.69 1.25 -4.21
C ALA A 280 24.50 2.16 -4.57
N PRO A 281 23.39 2.12 -3.83
CA PRO A 281 22.32 3.10 -3.93
C PRO A 281 22.76 4.50 -3.52
N ALA A 282 22.11 5.53 -4.03
CA ALA A 282 22.40 6.92 -3.65
C ALA A 282 22.02 7.24 -2.18
N ALA A 283 21.13 6.44 -1.59
CA ALA A 283 20.73 6.55 -0.18
C ALA A 283 21.80 6.04 0.81
N GLU A 284 22.80 5.27 0.36
CA GLU A 284 23.90 4.76 1.18
C GLU A 284 24.97 5.84 1.38
#